data_1eb6f61db1dc603a0bbbd6923733700b
#
_entry.id   1eb6f61db1dc603a0bbbd6923733700b
#
_cell.length_a   1.000
_cell.length_b   1.000
_cell.length_c   1.000
_cell.angle_alpha   90.00
_cell.angle_beta   90.00
_cell.angle_gamma   90.00
#
_symmetry.space_group_name_H-M   'P 1'
#
loop_
_entity.id
_entity.type
_entity.pdbx_description
1 polymer ?
#
loop_
_entity_poly.entity_id
_entity_poly.type
_entity_poly.pdbx_seq_one_letter_code
_entity_poly.pdbx_strand_id
1 'polypeptide(L)'
;MSFLHKPSALFVLLALLAAAILIGHHTVPPMDRDESRFAQASRQMLDSGDFVTVRFQDELRAKKPAGIYWLQSATAGLLGKDRIASYRLPSLLALLAAVWGTYHLARNLYHHRRALVSAAVLGTSLVAVAEGHLAKTDAVLMALCLGQQMALMKIYLAPFLRRAPPRHGWIWFWLFMGAGIMVKGPVAPGLALSTILALCLWDRSYKWLHNLRVARGLLILGAMTLPWAILVTLATEGAFLDTAIKADFLAKVEAGQESHGAPIGSYLVLAGLLLWPGGMLLPRAMAQLPSLLTHAQSRFLLAWVVPFWLLIEFIPTKLPHYPLPVFPALAVILVCAIDIVPSPIKATRQLGLRIGRILLLMGDYLMAGLSFLLAGFALWVAVTFGGKSLAFALVFAAIAMAAIGVVIWQNVVWLRGGGIRAVAFALLAGAVFHVTFFAGMLPMLARVHVSTSIDQTLKEMNLRPAAIAASGFHEPSLIFLRGRDVLLVDGGEAALFLAEAPGGLALVEARQNEAFQDMARKLGLALLPPVQIEGYNISKGQGVLILMYQTEPE
;
A
#
# COMPACT_ATOMS: atom_id res chain seq x y z
N MET A 1 7.94 -25.63 19.57
CA MET A 1 8.93 -24.75 18.89
C MET A 1 9.94 -25.47 18.00
N SER A 2 9.94 -26.78 17.94
CA SER A 2 10.70 -27.55 16.94
C SER A 2 10.30 -27.20 15.50
N PHE A 3 9.06 -26.75 15.28
CA PHE A 3 8.52 -26.36 13.97
C PHE A 3 9.30 -25.20 13.32
N LEU A 4 9.69 -24.15 14.06
CA LEU A 4 10.46 -23.01 13.52
C LEU A 4 11.86 -23.40 13.00
N HIS A 5 12.29 -24.63 13.17
CA HIS A 5 13.53 -25.16 12.60
C HIS A 5 13.30 -25.82 11.23
N LYS A 6 12.06 -26.12 10.86
CA LYS A 6 11.74 -26.85 9.65
C LYS A 6 11.61 -25.88 8.46
N PRO A 7 12.08 -26.24 7.26
CA PRO A 7 11.86 -25.45 6.04
C PRO A 7 10.38 -25.18 5.75
N SER A 8 9.49 -26.09 6.19
CA SER A 8 8.02 -25.93 6.05
C SER A 8 7.45 -24.72 6.80
N ALA A 9 8.16 -24.15 7.79
CA ALA A 9 7.69 -22.97 8.51
C ALA A 9 7.46 -21.75 7.62
N LEU A 10 8.27 -21.57 6.58
CA LEU A 10 8.07 -20.51 5.59
C LEU A 10 6.76 -20.71 4.80
N PHE A 11 6.50 -21.94 4.34
CA PHE A 11 5.27 -22.24 3.61
C PHE A 11 4.02 -22.02 4.47
N VAL A 12 4.08 -22.38 5.75
CA VAL A 12 2.98 -22.13 6.69
C VAL A 12 2.79 -20.64 6.90
N LEU A 13 3.88 -19.87 7.07
CA LEU A 13 3.78 -18.40 7.16
C LEU A 13 3.10 -17.81 5.92
N LEU A 14 3.52 -18.20 4.71
CA LEU A 14 2.95 -17.72 3.46
C LEU A 14 1.48 -18.15 3.30
N ALA A 15 1.14 -19.38 3.66
CA ALA A 15 -0.23 -19.88 3.58
C ALA A 15 -1.18 -19.14 4.55
N LEU A 16 -0.73 -18.91 5.80
CA LEU A 16 -1.51 -18.16 6.78
C LEU A 16 -1.70 -16.70 6.36
N LEU A 17 -0.64 -16.08 5.84
CA LEU A 17 -0.71 -14.70 5.33
C LEU A 17 -1.66 -14.62 4.13
N ALA A 18 -1.55 -15.57 3.19
CA ALA A 18 -2.45 -15.63 2.03
C ALA A 18 -3.90 -15.79 2.47
N ALA A 19 -4.20 -16.74 3.37
CA ALA A 19 -5.54 -16.96 3.88
C ALA A 19 -6.10 -15.71 4.57
N ALA A 20 -5.31 -15.06 5.42
CA ALA A 20 -5.69 -13.85 6.13
C ALA A 20 -6.08 -12.72 5.17
N ILE A 21 -5.28 -12.47 4.13
CA ILE A 21 -5.52 -11.41 3.16
C ILE A 21 -6.69 -11.77 2.22
N LEU A 22 -6.79 -13.03 1.78
CA LEU A 22 -7.89 -13.47 0.91
C LEU A 22 -9.26 -13.27 1.56
N ILE A 23 -9.39 -13.46 2.88
CA ILE A 23 -10.65 -13.14 3.57
C ILE A 23 -10.99 -11.66 3.37
N GLY A 24 -10.06 -10.75 3.64
CA GLY A 24 -10.24 -9.31 3.43
C GLY A 24 -10.50 -8.92 1.97
N HIS A 25 -9.90 -9.61 0.99
CA HIS A 25 -10.16 -9.37 -0.43
C HIS A 25 -11.63 -9.55 -0.80
N HIS A 26 -12.31 -10.51 -0.17
CA HIS A 26 -13.70 -10.80 -0.44
C HIS A 26 -14.68 -10.03 0.44
N THR A 27 -14.30 -9.68 1.67
CA THR A 27 -15.20 -9.03 2.63
C THR A 27 -15.13 -7.51 2.58
N VAL A 28 -13.96 -6.91 2.29
CA VAL A 28 -13.81 -5.45 2.23
C VAL A 28 -14.40 -4.93 0.91
N PRO A 29 -15.37 -4.01 0.97
CA PRO A 29 -15.90 -3.35 -0.22
C PRO A 29 -14.82 -2.58 -1.01
N PRO A 30 -15.11 -2.19 -2.29
CA PRO A 30 -14.22 -1.31 -3.04
C PRO A 30 -13.92 -0.02 -2.29
N MET A 31 -12.64 0.29 -2.09
CA MET A 31 -12.19 1.47 -1.36
C MET A 31 -11.97 2.65 -2.31
N ASP A 32 -12.31 3.85 -1.86
CA ASP A 32 -11.94 5.09 -2.53
C ASP A 32 -10.52 5.50 -2.11
N ARG A 33 -9.80 6.26 -2.87
CA ARG A 33 -10.03 6.74 -4.26
C ARG A 33 -9.25 5.87 -5.25
N ASP A 34 -7.99 5.59 -4.88
CA ASP A 34 -7.01 4.97 -5.80
C ASP A 34 -7.40 3.57 -6.19
N GLU A 35 -7.80 2.72 -5.23
CA GLU A 35 -8.12 1.33 -5.51
C GLU A 35 -9.21 1.22 -6.59
N SER A 36 -10.34 1.89 -6.38
CA SER A 36 -11.47 1.84 -7.31
C SER A 36 -11.16 2.46 -8.66
N ARG A 37 -10.29 3.48 -8.71
CA ARG A 37 -9.79 4.06 -9.96
C ARG A 37 -8.93 3.09 -10.75
N PHE A 38 -8.03 2.35 -10.07
CA PHE A 38 -7.20 1.33 -10.72
C PHE A 38 -8.05 0.18 -11.23
N ALA A 39 -8.95 -0.34 -10.39
CA ALA A 39 -9.83 -1.45 -10.74
C ALA A 39 -10.74 -1.10 -11.93
N GLN A 40 -11.38 0.08 -11.90
CA GLN A 40 -12.26 0.53 -12.98
C GLN A 40 -11.49 0.77 -14.29
N ALA A 41 -10.31 1.38 -14.25
CA ALA A 41 -9.51 1.56 -15.46
C ALA A 41 -9.06 0.21 -16.05
N SER A 42 -8.69 -0.77 -15.21
CA SER A 42 -8.38 -2.13 -15.66
C SER A 42 -9.59 -2.87 -16.22
N ARG A 43 -10.80 -2.63 -15.64
CA ARG A 43 -12.05 -3.15 -16.17
C ARG A 43 -12.37 -2.59 -17.56
N GLN A 44 -12.23 -1.27 -17.71
CA GLN A 44 -12.46 -0.60 -19.01
C GLN A 44 -11.46 -1.07 -20.08
N MET A 45 -10.21 -1.33 -19.69
CA MET A 45 -9.18 -1.91 -20.56
C MET A 45 -9.62 -3.31 -21.08
N LEU A 46 -10.22 -4.14 -20.22
CA LEU A 46 -10.80 -5.44 -20.62
C LEU A 46 -12.03 -5.29 -21.51
N ASP A 47 -12.90 -4.35 -21.18
CA ASP A 47 -14.17 -4.17 -21.90
C ASP A 47 -13.94 -3.58 -23.30
N SER A 48 -12.96 -2.68 -23.46
CA SER A 48 -12.63 -2.04 -24.73
C SER A 48 -11.65 -2.83 -25.60
N GLY A 49 -10.84 -3.74 -24.98
CA GLY A 49 -9.70 -4.38 -25.64
C GLY A 49 -8.50 -3.44 -25.91
N ASP A 50 -8.57 -2.19 -25.45
CA ASP A 50 -7.45 -1.24 -25.54
C ASP A 50 -6.50 -1.42 -24.35
N PHE A 51 -5.37 -2.11 -24.57
CA PHE A 51 -4.32 -2.32 -23.58
C PHE A 51 -3.19 -1.28 -23.65
N VAL A 52 -3.34 -0.24 -24.45
CA VAL A 52 -2.36 0.83 -24.64
C VAL A 52 -2.75 2.06 -23.84
N THR A 53 -3.97 2.57 -24.05
CA THR A 53 -4.45 3.78 -23.38
C THR A 53 -5.17 3.43 -22.07
N VAL A 54 -4.81 4.13 -21.01
CA VAL A 54 -5.46 3.96 -19.71
C VAL A 54 -6.53 5.04 -19.56
N ARG A 55 -7.79 4.63 -19.39
CA ARG A 55 -8.92 5.54 -19.22
C ARG A 55 -9.67 5.27 -17.93
N PHE A 56 -10.26 6.33 -17.38
CA PHE A 56 -11.24 6.24 -16.31
C PHE A 56 -12.48 7.02 -16.76
N GLN A 57 -13.59 6.33 -17.00
CA GLN A 57 -14.70 6.81 -17.81
C GLN A 57 -14.17 7.24 -19.20
N ASP A 58 -14.45 8.44 -19.64
CA ASP A 58 -13.97 8.94 -20.93
C ASP A 58 -12.63 9.70 -20.84
N GLU A 59 -12.15 9.98 -19.63
CA GLU A 59 -10.93 10.73 -19.41
C GLU A 59 -9.66 9.87 -19.50
N LEU A 60 -8.61 10.45 -20.10
CA LEU A 60 -7.27 9.84 -20.11
C LEU A 60 -6.67 9.84 -18.70
N ARG A 61 -6.35 8.64 -18.19
CA ARG A 61 -5.69 8.49 -16.90
C ARG A 61 -4.17 8.41 -17.05
N ALA A 62 -3.52 9.54 -17.24
CA ALA A 62 -2.08 9.64 -17.49
C ALA A 62 -1.22 9.70 -16.20
N LYS A 63 -1.58 8.95 -15.13
CA LYS A 63 -0.87 9.01 -13.84
C LYS A 63 0.16 7.90 -13.65
N LYS A 64 -0.02 6.75 -14.29
CA LYS A 64 0.86 5.58 -14.14
C LYS A 64 0.98 4.82 -15.46
N PRO A 65 2.14 4.15 -15.72
CA PRO A 65 2.28 3.25 -16.86
C PRO A 65 1.34 2.05 -16.80
N ALA A 66 1.17 1.35 -17.93
CA ALA A 66 0.14 0.32 -18.09
C ALA A 66 0.37 -0.98 -17.30
N GLY A 67 1.57 -1.24 -16.77
CA GLY A 67 1.93 -2.54 -16.20
C GLY A 67 1.03 -3.04 -15.08
N ILE A 68 0.60 -2.16 -14.17
CA ILE A 68 -0.34 -2.58 -13.11
C ILE A 68 -1.72 -2.92 -13.67
N TYR A 69 -2.20 -2.15 -14.65
CA TYR A 69 -3.50 -2.39 -15.28
C TYR A 69 -3.50 -3.70 -16.06
N TRP A 70 -2.39 -4.07 -16.71
CA TRP A 70 -2.26 -5.36 -17.38
C TRP A 70 -2.34 -6.53 -16.39
N LEU A 71 -1.66 -6.43 -15.24
CA LEU A 71 -1.72 -7.45 -14.18
C LEU A 71 -3.13 -7.60 -13.63
N GLN A 72 -3.80 -6.49 -13.34
CA GLN A 72 -5.17 -6.48 -12.84
C GLN A 72 -6.16 -6.98 -13.89
N SER A 73 -6.02 -6.59 -15.14
CA SER A 73 -6.84 -7.07 -16.25
C SER A 73 -6.68 -8.59 -16.45
N ALA A 74 -5.46 -9.10 -16.39
CA ALA A 74 -5.22 -10.53 -16.50
C ALA A 74 -5.93 -11.33 -15.40
N THR A 75 -5.83 -10.88 -14.14
CA THR A 75 -6.50 -11.56 -13.02
C THR A 75 -8.02 -11.38 -13.05
N ALA A 76 -8.52 -10.21 -13.43
CA ALA A 76 -9.95 -9.96 -13.54
C ALA A 76 -10.59 -10.69 -14.74
N GLY A 77 -9.89 -10.82 -15.84
CA GLY A 77 -10.32 -11.63 -16.98
C GLY A 77 -10.47 -13.12 -16.66
N LEU A 78 -9.64 -13.63 -15.72
CA LEU A 78 -9.70 -15.03 -15.28
C LEU A 78 -10.73 -15.27 -14.17
N LEU A 79 -10.89 -14.33 -13.22
CA LEU A 79 -11.65 -14.55 -11.98
C LEU A 79 -12.97 -13.77 -11.92
N GLY A 80 -13.25 -12.98 -12.94
CA GLY A 80 -14.46 -12.16 -13.06
C GLY A 80 -14.20 -10.68 -12.81
N LYS A 81 -14.64 -9.86 -13.78
CA LYS A 81 -14.40 -8.40 -13.83
C LYS A 81 -15.27 -7.58 -12.89
N ASP A 82 -16.33 -8.16 -12.34
CA ASP A 82 -17.26 -7.47 -11.43
C ASP A 82 -16.87 -7.59 -9.96
N ARG A 83 -15.79 -8.31 -9.66
CA ARG A 83 -15.32 -8.57 -8.30
C ARG A 83 -14.06 -7.79 -8.01
N ILE A 84 -14.09 -6.91 -7.01
CA ILE A 84 -12.89 -6.14 -6.60
C ILE A 84 -11.74 -7.06 -6.19
N ALA A 85 -12.03 -8.24 -5.61
CA ALA A 85 -11.03 -9.23 -5.22
C ALA A 85 -10.14 -9.68 -6.39
N SER A 86 -10.67 -9.71 -7.62
CA SER A 86 -9.92 -10.07 -8.82
C SER A 86 -8.80 -9.07 -9.11
N TYR A 87 -9.03 -7.79 -8.86
CA TYR A 87 -8.05 -6.71 -9.07
C TYR A 87 -7.04 -6.60 -7.91
N ARG A 88 -7.36 -7.13 -6.72
CA ARG A 88 -6.49 -7.19 -5.53
C ARG A 88 -5.45 -8.31 -5.62
N LEU A 89 -5.72 -9.36 -6.40
CA LEU A 89 -4.87 -10.55 -6.46
C LEU A 89 -3.41 -10.26 -6.82
N PRO A 90 -3.05 -9.37 -7.77
CA PRO A 90 -1.67 -9.01 -8.03
C PRO A 90 -0.93 -8.47 -6.80
N SER A 91 -1.60 -7.68 -5.95
CA SER A 91 -1.03 -7.15 -4.71
C SER A 91 -0.75 -8.24 -3.68
N LEU A 92 -1.67 -9.21 -3.52
CA LEU A 92 -1.45 -10.37 -2.65
C LEU A 92 -0.25 -11.20 -3.12
N LEU A 93 -0.23 -11.58 -4.40
CA LEU A 93 0.85 -12.40 -4.96
C LEU A 93 2.21 -11.70 -4.83
N ALA A 94 2.24 -10.38 -5.03
CA ALA A 94 3.43 -9.57 -4.86
C ALA A 94 3.89 -9.51 -3.39
N LEU A 95 2.96 -9.35 -2.44
CA LEU A 95 3.32 -9.39 -1.01
C LEU A 95 3.88 -10.74 -0.60
N LEU A 96 3.26 -11.85 -1.03
CA LEU A 96 3.77 -13.19 -0.77
C LEU A 96 5.17 -13.40 -1.37
N ALA A 97 5.39 -12.92 -2.61
CA ALA A 97 6.70 -12.95 -3.26
C ALA A 97 7.73 -12.09 -2.50
N ALA A 98 7.33 -10.93 -1.98
CA ALA A 98 8.20 -10.07 -1.18
C ALA A 98 8.55 -10.71 0.18
N VAL A 99 7.61 -11.35 0.85
CA VAL A 99 7.85 -12.10 2.11
C VAL A 99 8.80 -13.28 1.86
N TRP A 100 8.54 -14.05 0.81
CA TRP A 100 9.42 -15.16 0.39
C TRP A 100 10.82 -14.65 0.01
N GLY A 101 10.91 -13.59 -0.80
CA GLY A 101 12.17 -12.96 -1.18
C GLY A 101 12.95 -12.40 0.00
N THR A 102 12.26 -11.79 0.98
CA THR A 102 12.86 -11.26 2.22
C THR A 102 13.47 -12.39 3.07
N TYR A 103 12.80 -13.54 3.16
CA TYR A 103 13.40 -14.72 3.78
C TYR A 103 14.72 -15.11 3.10
N HIS A 104 14.75 -15.19 1.77
CA HIS A 104 15.97 -15.54 1.03
C HIS A 104 17.04 -14.45 1.11
N LEU A 105 16.66 -13.18 1.13
CA LEU A 105 17.57 -12.06 1.38
C LEU A 105 18.24 -12.22 2.76
N ALA A 106 17.44 -12.49 3.80
CA ALA A 106 17.92 -12.65 5.17
C ALA A 106 18.80 -13.89 5.36
N ARG A 107 18.60 -14.95 4.57
CA ARG A 107 19.45 -16.16 4.58
C ARG A 107 20.91 -15.91 4.18
N ASN A 108 21.21 -14.78 3.56
CA ASN A 108 22.60 -14.38 3.28
C ASN A 108 23.34 -13.88 4.54
N LEU A 109 22.60 -13.45 5.59
CA LEU A 109 23.16 -12.89 6.82
C LEU A 109 22.89 -13.77 8.04
N TYR A 110 21.76 -14.49 8.04
CA TYR A 110 21.24 -15.16 9.24
C TYR A 110 20.93 -16.63 9.01
N HIS A 111 20.87 -17.37 10.12
CA HIS A 111 20.32 -18.71 10.13
C HIS A 111 18.80 -18.70 9.88
N HIS A 112 18.24 -19.86 9.55
CA HIS A 112 16.84 -20.07 9.17
C HIS A 112 15.82 -19.35 10.06
N ARG A 113 15.94 -19.46 11.39
CA ARG A 113 14.99 -18.85 12.34
C ARG A 113 14.93 -17.33 12.21
N ARG A 114 16.08 -16.64 12.15
CA ARG A 114 16.12 -15.19 12.00
C ARG A 114 15.62 -14.75 10.63
N ALA A 115 15.93 -15.52 9.59
CA ALA A 115 15.41 -15.26 8.26
C ALA A 115 13.89 -15.39 8.21
N LEU A 116 13.32 -16.40 8.91
CA LEU A 116 11.88 -16.55 9.04
C LEU A 116 11.24 -15.35 9.78
N VAL A 117 11.87 -14.87 10.85
CA VAL A 117 11.39 -13.69 11.56
C VAL A 117 11.50 -12.43 10.70
N SER A 118 12.57 -12.26 9.90
CA SER A 118 12.66 -11.14 8.94
C SER A 118 11.49 -11.16 7.94
N ALA A 119 11.16 -12.32 7.40
CA ALA A 119 10.01 -12.51 6.52
C ALA A 119 8.69 -12.19 7.25
N ALA A 120 8.54 -12.64 8.50
CA ALA A 120 7.36 -12.36 9.32
C ALA A 120 7.23 -10.88 9.68
N VAL A 121 8.33 -10.17 9.94
CA VAL A 121 8.35 -8.70 10.16
C VAL A 121 7.78 -7.98 8.93
N LEU A 122 8.21 -8.34 7.71
CA LEU A 122 7.64 -7.76 6.51
C LEU A 122 6.16 -8.14 6.34
N GLY A 123 5.84 -9.45 6.46
CA GLY A 123 4.48 -9.98 6.24
C GLY A 123 3.45 -9.52 7.28
N THR A 124 3.89 -8.97 8.41
CA THR A 124 3.02 -8.38 9.43
C THR A 124 3.20 -6.87 9.54
N SER A 125 4.01 -6.21 8.70
CA SER A 125 4.11 -4.76 8.76
C SER A 125 2.80 -4.10 8.30
N LEU A 126 2.33 -3.11 9.07
CA LEU A 126 1.01 -2.49 8.89
C LEU A 126 0.77 -2.02 7.46
N VAL A 127 1.73 -1.30 6.89
CA VAL A 127 1.58 -0.75 5.52
C VAL A 127 1.71 -1.84 4.45
N ALA A 128 2.58 -2.84 4.61
CA ALA A 128 2.70 -3.91 3.62
C ALA A 128 1.42 -4.78 3.57
N VAL A 129 0.81 -5.05 4.74
CA VAL A 129 -0.47 -5.76 4.82
C VAL A 129 -1.60 -4.91 4.24
N ALA A 130 -1.67 -3.61 4.56
CA ALA A 130 -2.67 -2.71 3.98
C ALA A 130 -2.58 -2.67 2.45
N GLU A 131 -1.38 -2.49 1.88
CA GLU A 131 -1.17 -2.47 0.42
C GLU A 131 -1.39 -3.85 -0.22
N GLY A 132 -1.21 -4.95 0.52
CA GLY A 132 -1.58 -6.30 0.09
C GLY A 132 -3.09 -6.50 -0.05
N HIS A 133 -3.91 -5.72 0.66
CA HIS A 133 -5.38 -5.75 0.57
C HIS A 133 -5.95 -4.86 -0.54
N LEU A 134 -5.16 -3.98 -1.15
CA LEU A 134 -5.65 -2.98 -2.09
C LEU A 134 -5.20 -3.27 -3.53
N ALA A 135 -6.07 -2.99 -4.49
CA ALA A 135 -5.76 -3.09 -5.92
C ALA A 135 -4.93 -1.89 -6.39
N LYS A 136 -3.64 -1.80 -5.95
CA LYS A 136 -2.73 -0.66 -6.20
C LYS A 136 -1.37 -1.12 -6.71
N THR A 137 -0.47 -0.17 -6.94
CA THR A 137 0.87 -0.40 -7.50
C THR A 137 1.90 -0.87 -6.47
N ASP A 138 1.71 -0.56 -5.19
CA ASP A 138 2.79 -0.45 -4.22
C ASP A 138 3.35 -1.80 -3.74
N ALA A 139 2.47 -2.78 -3.51
CA ALA A 139 2.90 -4.14 -3.18
C ALA A 139 3.67 -4.78 -4.34
N VAL A 140 3.21 -4.57 -5.59
CA VAL A 140 3.88 -5.08 -6.80
C VAL A 140 5.23 -4.41 -6.98
N LEU A 141 5.31 -3.09 -6.83
CA LEU A 141 6.56 -2.34 -6.89
C LEU A 141 7.57 -2.82 -5.84
N MET A 142 7.15 -3.02 -4.59
CA MET A 142 8.00 -3.53 -3.51
C MET A 142 8.64 -4.89 -3.89
N ALA A 143 7.85 -5.81 -4.41
CA ALA A 143 8.36 -7.13 -4.83
C ALA A 143 9.35 -7.02 -5.99
N LEU A 144 9.08 -6.17 -6.98
CA LEU A 144 9.98 -5.91 -8.11
C LEU A 144 11.29 -5.24 -7.66
N CYS A 145 11.21 -4.23 -6.79
CA CYS A 145 12.38 -3.59 -6.19
C CYS A 145 13.21 -4.58 -5.36
N LEU A 146 12.59 -5.47 -4.60
CA LEU A 146 13.30 -6.53 -3.89
C LEU A 146 14.04 -7.46 -4.84
N GLY A 147 13.39 -7.93 -5.91
CA GLY A 147 14.03 -8.77 -6.94
C GLY A 147 15.23 -8.08 -7.59
N GLN A 148 15.08 -6.81 -7.95
CA GLN A 148 16.14 -5.96 -8.49
C GLN A 148 17.32 -5.83 -7.53
N GLN A 149 17.05 -5.51 -6.27
CA GLN A 149 18.09 -5.33 -5.25
C GLN A 149 18.78 -6.64 -4.86
N MET A 150 18.05 -7.76 -4.85
CA MET A 150 18.66 -9.09 -4.64
C MET A 150 19.61 -9.47 -5.80
N ALA A 151 19.27 -9.14 -7.03
CA ALA A 151 20.17 -9.34 -8.19
C ALA A 151 21.42 -8.44 -8.08
N LEU A 152 21.23 -7.16 -7.74
CA LEU A 152 22.31 -6.20 -7.51
C LEU A 152 23.24 -6.65 -6.39
N MET A 153 22.68 -7.09 -5.24
CA MET A 153 23.44 -7.57 -4.08
C MET A 153 24.34 -8.75 -4.45
N LYS A 154 23.84 -9.73 -5.21
CA LYS A 154 24.65 -10.89 -5.65
C LYS A 154 25.82 -10.47 -6.53
N ILE A 155 25.64 -9.46 -7.39
CA ILE A 155 26.71 -8.90 -8.23
C ILE A 155 27.72 -8.15 -7.39
N TYR A 156 27.27 -7.28 -6.50
CA TYR A 156 28.11 -6.47 -5.62
C TYR A 156 28.94 -7.32 -4.66
N LEU A 157 28.32 -8.35 -4.03
CA LEU A 157 29.00 -9.18 -3.03
C LEU A 157 29.95 -10.23 -3.62
N ALA A 158 29.88 -10.53 -4.92
CA ALA A 158 30.70 -11.55 -5.55
C ALA A 158 32.21 -11.42 -5.27
N PRO A 159 32.84 -10.22 -5.42
CA PRO A 159 34.25 -10.03 -5.10
C PRO A 159 34.57 -10.26 -3.61
N PHE A 160 33.71 -9.80 -2.70
CA PHE A 160 33.91 -9.95 -1.24
C PHE A 160 33.81 -11.41 -0.79
N LEU A 161 33.00 -12.21 -1.48
CA LEU A 161 32.84 -13.63 -1.21
C LEU A 161 33.83 -14.51 -2.03
N ARG A 162 34.75 -13.90 -2.79
CA ARG A 162 35.67 -14.57 -3.70
C ARG A 162 34.96 -15.53 -4.65
N ARG A 163 33.82 -15.13 -5.17
CA ARG A 163 33.00 -15.89 -6.10
C ARG A 163 32.83 -15.14 -7.42
N ALA A 164 32.60 -15.86 -8.50
CA ALA A 164 32.21 -15.24 -9.75
C ALA A 164 30.79 -14.64 -9.61
N PRO A 165 30.52 -13.48 -10.21
CA PRO A 165 29.18 -12.92 -10.23
C PRO A 165 28.22 -13.88 -10.98
N PRO A 166 26.93 -13.95 -10.59
CA PRO A 166 25.97 -14.83 -11.25
C PRO A 166 25.88 -14.53 -12.75
N ARG A 167 26.02 -15.57 -13.59
CA ARG A 167 26.06 -15.44 -15.05
C ARG A 167 24.90 -14.63 -15.63
N HIS A 168 23.68 -14.81 -15.07
CA HIS A 168 22.44 -14.16 -15.50
C HIS A 168 21.95 -13.09 -14.50
N GLY A 169 22.71 -12.75 -13.46
CA GLY A 169 22.32 -11.79 -12.43
C GLY A 169 21.97 -10.41 -13.00
N TRP A 170 22.75 -9.96 -13.98
CA TRP A 170 22.52 -8.69 -14.67
C TRP A 170 21.19 -8.68 -15.45
N ILE A 171 20.77 -9.81 -16.05
CA ILE A 171 19.49 -9.90 -16.78
C ILE A 171 18.33 -9.66 -15.80
N TRP A 172 18.34 -10.35 -14.67
CA TRP A 172 17.29 -10.18 -13.65
C TRP A 172 17.25 -8.76 -13.09
N PHE A 173 18.40 -8.13 -12.88
CA PHE A 173 18.45 -6.73 -12.43
C PHE A 173 17.69 -5.81 -13.39
N TRP A 174 17.96 -5.91 -14.70
CA TRP A 174 17.33 -5.07 -15.71
C TRP A 174 15.86 -5.45 -15.99
N LEU A 175 15.50 -6.73 -15.93
CA LEU A 175 14.12 -7.17 -16.06
C LEU A 175 13.24 -6.63 -14.92
N PHE A 176 13.69 -6.76 -13.68
CA PHE A 176 12.96 -6.21 -12.54
C PHE A 176 12.89 -4.68 -12.59
N MET A 177 13.95 -4.01 -13.06
CA MET A 177 13.93 -2.56 -13.27
C MET A 177 12.89 -2.17 -14.33
N GLY A 178 12.88 -2.81 -15.48
CA GLY A 178 11.92 -2.55 -16.55
C GLY A 178 10.48 -2.78 -16.11
N ALA A 179 10.21 -3.91 -15.44
CA ALA A 179 8.90 -4.17 -14.84
C ALA A 179 8.51 -3.11 -13.80
N GLY A 180 9.46 -2.67 -12.96
CA GLY A 180 9.23 -1.59 -12.00
C GLY A 180 8.87 -0.26 -12.64
N ILE A 181 9.52 0.09 -13.77
CA ILE A 181 9.17 1.27 -14.58
C ILE A 181 7.74 1.14 -15.11
N MET A 182 7.38 -0.01 -15.66
CA MET A 182 6.03 -0.25 -16.19
C MET A 182 4.94 -0.21 -15.12
N VAL A 183 5.28 -0.43 -13.84
CA VAL A 183 4.32 -0.35 -12.71
C VAL A 183 4.23 1.06 -12.12
N LYS A 184 5.37 1.72 -11.86
CA LYS A 184 5.36 3.02 -11.15
C LYS A 184 6.47 3.99 -11.59
N GLY A 185 6.87 3.94 -12.86
CA GLY A 185 7.80 4.90 -13.46
C GLY A 185 9.19 4.92 -12.79
N PRO A 186 9.70 6.09 -12.36
CA PRO A 186 11.11 6.28 -12.01
C PRO A 186 11.51 5.71 -10.64
N VAL A 187 10.60 5.10 -9.88
CA VAL A 187 10.88 4.67 -8.49
C VAL A 187 11.92 3.55 -8.44
N ALA A 188 11.78 2.51 -9.26
CA ALA A 188 12.74 1.41 -9.30
C ALA A 188 14.14 1.83 -9.81
N PRO A 189 14.26 2.62 -10.87
CA PRO A 189 15.54 3.23 -11.27
C PRO A 189 16.14 4.11 -10.17
N GLY A 190 15.35 4.97 -9.54
CA GLY A 190 15.80 5.85 -8.47
C GLY A 190 16.37 5.10 -7.27
N LEU A 191 15.69 4.01 -6.87
CA LEU A 191 16.18 3.11 -5.82
C LEU A 191 17.52 2.45 -6.20
N ALA A 192 17.62 1.89 -7.41
CA ALA A 192 18.85 1.24 -7.87
C ALA A 192 20.02 2.24 -7.96
N LEU A 193 19.77 3.40 -8.56
CA LEU A 193 20.79 4.43 -8.75
C LEU A 193 21.31 4.94 -7.41
N SER A 194 20.40 5.25 -6.46
CA SER A 194 20.79 5.70 -5.11
C SER A 194 21.60 4.64 -4.37
N THR A 195 21.23 3.36 -4.48
CA THR A 195 21.98 2.24 -3.89
C THR A 195 23.38 2.11 -4.52
N ILE A 196 23.45 2.10 -5.85
CA ILE A 196 24.72 1.98 -6.60
C ILE A 196 25.65 3.14 -6.26
N LEU A 197 25.14 4.36 -6.27
CA LEU A 197 25.92 5.56 -5.95
C LEU A 197 26.50 5.48 -4.53
N ALA A 198 25.68 5.11 -3.55
CA ALA A 198 26.12 4.96 -2.17
C ALA A 198 27.23 3.90 -2.02
N LEU A 199 27.09 2.74 -2.68
CA LEU A 199 28.10 1.69 -2.64
C LEU A 199 29.40 2.12 -3.32
N CYS A 200 29.32 2.79 -4.48
CA CYS A 200 30.51 3.30 -5.18
C CYS A 200 31.25 4.35 -4.36
N LEU A 201 30.54 5.27 -3.71
CA LEU A 201 31.13 6.29 -2.83
C LEU A 201 31.75 5.65 -1.59
N TRP A 202 31.09 4.67 -0.98
CA TRP A 202 31.57 3.99 0.21
C TRP A 202 32.85 3.20 -0.03
N ASP A 203 32.85 2.37 -1.08
CA ASP A 203 33.99 1.52 -1.41
C ASP A 203 35.07 2.27 -2.23
N ARG A 204 34.81 3.53 -2.64
CA ARG A 204 35.66 4.31 -3.56
C ARG A 204 36.03 3.51 -4.80
N SER A 205 35.10 2.70 -5.30
CA SER A 205 35.31 1.80 -6.44
C SER A 205 34.02 1.57 -7.21
N TYR A 206 34.14 1.64 -8.52
CA TYR A 206 33.05 1.33 -9.47
C TYR A 206 33.34 0.10 -10.33
N LYS A 207 34.44 -0.61 -10.07
CA LYS A 207 34.91 -1.73 -10.92
C LYS A 207 33.87 -2.86 -11.06
N TRP A 208 33.08 -3.13 -10.03
CA TRP A 208 32.07 -4.16 -10.03
C TRP A 208 30.87 -3.85 -10.97
N LEU A 209 30.68 -2.59 -11.38
CA LEU A 209 29.59 -2.15 -12.26
C LEU A 209 29.66 -2.78 -13.65
N HIS A 210 30.86 -3.17 -14.13
CA HIS A 210 30.99 -3.84 -15.42
C HIS A 210 30.15 -5.12 -15.50
N ASN A 211 29.90 -5.79 -14.36
CA ASN A 211 29.07 -6.99 -14.27
C ASN A 211 27.58 -6.70 -14.48
N LEU A 212 27.14 -5.45 -14.41
CA LEU A 212 25.77 -5.03 -14.76
C LEU A 212 25.53 -5.00 -16.27
N ARG A 213 26.61 -5.04 -17.08
CA ARG A 213 26.54 -5.04 -18.56
C ARG A 213 25.60 -3.95 -19.08
N VAL A 214 25.81 -2.69 -18.65
CA VAL A 214 24.89 -1.56 -18.81
C VAL A 214 24.34 -1.45 -20.22
N ALA A 215 25.18 -1.50 -21.28
CA ALA A 215 24.73 -1.38 -22.65
C ALA A 215 23.68 -2.46 -23.04
N ARG A 216 23.92 -3.73 -22.64
CA ARG A 216 22.96 -4.83 -22.89
C ARG A 216 21.72 -4.69 -21.99
N GLY A 217 21.90 -4.18 -20.79
CA GLY A 217 20.81 -3.93 -19.86
C GLY A 217 19.86 -2.84 -20.36
N LEU A 218 20.39 -1.77 -20.95
CA LEU A 218 19.59 -0.71 -21.57
C LEU A 218 18.78 -1.23 -22.76
N LEU A 219 19.29 -2.22 -23.52
CA LEU A 219 18.49 -2.89 -24.57
C LEU A 219 17.30 -3.65 -23.97
N ILE A 220 17.48 -4.39 -22.85
CA ILE A 220 16.38 -5.07 -22.15
C ILE A 220 15.36 -4.03 -21.68
N LEU A 221 15.85 -2.97 -21.03
CA LEU A 221 15.01 -1.90 -20.52
C LEU A 221 14.19 -1.26 -21.64
N GLY A 222 14.84 -0.88 -22.74
CA GLY A 222 14.20 -0.32 -23.91
C GLY A 222 13.16 -1.27 -24.52
N ALA A 223 13.50 -2.55 -24.68
CA ALA A 223 12.57 -3.55 -25.21
C ALA A 223 11.32 -3.72 -24.33
N MET A 224 11.42 -3.52 -23.02
CA MET A 224 10.28 -3.63 -22.09
C MET A 224 9.43 -2.36 -22.03
N THR A 225 10.04 -1.18 -22.15
CA THR A 225 9.35 0.09 -21.87
C THR A 225 9.01 0.90 -23.11
N LEU A 226 9.89 0.92 -24.12
CA LEU A 226 9.69 1.76 -25.31
C LEU A 226 8.49 1.36 -26.16
N PRO A 227 8.17 0.07 -26.40
CA PRO A 227 7.03 -0.29 -27.24
C PRO A 227 5.73 0.34 -26.70
N TRP A 228 5.46 0.18 -25.40
CA TRP A 228 4.28 0.80 -24.81
C TRP A 228 4.38 2.34 -24.81
N ALA A 229 5.53 2.91 -24.46
CA ALA A 229 5.71 4.35 -24.41
C ALA A 229 5.48 5.00 -25.80
N ILE A 230 5.96 4.38 -26.87
CA ILE A 230 5.73 4.83 -28.25
C ILE A 230 4.24 4.72 -28.61
N LEU A 231 3.62 3.56 -28.36
CA LEU A 231 2.22 3.32 -28.69
C LEU A 231 1.29 4.30 -27.94
N VAL A 232 1.48 4.52 -26.64
CA VAL A 232 0.64 5.44 -25.87
C VAL A 232 0.87 6.88 -26.31
N THR A 233 2.10 7.27 -26.69
CA THR A 233 2.39 8.62 -27.19
C THR A 233 1.68 8.87 -28.51
N LEU A 234 1.72 7.90 -29.44
CA LEU A 234 1.02 8.00 -30.72
C LEU A 234 -0.51 8.00 -30.52
N ALA A 235 -1.05 7.11 -29.67
CA ALA A 235 -2.48 7.00 -29.43
C ALA A 235 -3.10 8.18 -28.69
N THR A 236 -2.28 8.98 -27.99
CA THR A 236 -2.74 10.15 -27.21
C THR A 236 -2.14 11.47 -27.70
N GLU A 237 -1.52 11.48 -28.89
CA GLU A 237 -0.87 12.68 -29.46
C GLU A 237 0.10 13.37 -28.47
N GLY A 238 0.77 12.56 -27.63
CA GLY A 238 1.70 13.03 -26.60
C GLY A 238 1.07 13.44 -25.27
N ALA A 239 -0.26 13.57 -25.18
CA ALA A 239 -0.95 14.04 -23.98
C ALA A 239 -0.67 13.19 -22.74
N PHE A 240 -0.48 11.87 -22.91
CA PHE A 240 -0.15 10.98 -21.79
C PHE A 240 1.19 11.36 -21.15
N LEU A 241 2.26 11.48 -21.93
CA LEU A 241 3.60 11.79 -21.42
C LEU A 241 3.68 13.18 -20.83
N ASP A 242 3.06 14.16 -21.47
CA ASP A 242 3.01 15.54 -20.97
C ASP A 242 2.35 15.60 -19.58
N THR A 243 1.19 14.98 -19.43
CA THR A 243 0.45 14.91 -18.15
C THR A 243 1.23 14.10 -17.10
N ALA A 244 1.79 12.94 -17.47
CA ALA A 244 2.54 12.08 -16.54
C ALA A 244 3.80 12.76 -15.99
N ILE A 245 4.49 13.54 -16.83
CA ILE A 245 5.71 14.25 -16.42
C ILE A 245 5.37 15.51 -15.63
N LYS A 246 4.52 16.39 -16.19
CA LYS A 246 4.23 17.71 -15.60
C LYS A 246 3.27 17.62 -14.43
N ALA A 247 2.11 17.00 -14.62
CA ALA A 247 1.04 17.03 -13.63
C ALA A 247 1.17 15.94 -12.54
N ASP A 248 1.84 14.81 -12.81
CA ASP A 248 2.01 13.75 -11.78
C ASP A 248 3.41 13.77 -11.15
N PHE A 249 4.49 13.80 -11.94
CA PHE A 249 5.85 13.66 -11.39
C PHE A 249 6.40 14.99 -10.86
N LEU A 250 6.50 16.04 -11.69
CA LEU A 250 7.09 17.31 -11.28
C LEU A 250 6.27 17.98 -10.18
N ALA A 251 4.96 17.99 -10.29
CA ALA A 251 4.10 18.60 -9.28
C ALA A 251 4.22 17.96 -7.89
N LYS A 252 4.55 16.65 -7.79
CA LYS A 252 4.82 15.98 -6.50
C LYS A 252 6.16 16.36 -5.90
N VAL A 253 7.12 16.73 -6.74
CA VAL A 253 8.47 17.14 -6.31
C VAL A 253 8.49 18.60 -5.89
N GLU A 254 7.72 19.46 -6.56
CA GLU A 254 7.70 20.91 -6.33
C GLU A 254 6.82 21.33 -5.15
N ALA A 255 5.67 20.68 -4.97
CA ALA A 255 4.73 21.02 -3.90
C ALA A 255 3.98 19.80 -3.36
N GLY A 256 3.49 19.88 -2.10
CA GLY A 256 2.59 18.88 -1.54
C GLY A 256 1.26 18.85 -2.31
N GLN A 257 0.93 17.72 -2.95
CA GLN A 257 -0.32 17.53 -3.67
C GLN A 257 -1.45 17.00 -2.77
N GLU A 258 -2.69 17.36 -3.08
CA GLU A 258 -3.92 16.83 -2.46
C GLU A 258 -3.91 16.90 -0.92
N SER A 259 -3.33 17.95 -0.32
CA SER A 259 -3.19 18.13 1.15
C SER A 259 -2.29 17.09 1.85
N HIS A 260 -1.45 16.35 1.11
CA HIS A 260 -0.54 15.34 1.67
C HIS A 260 0.88 15.87 1.95
N GLY A 261 1.03 17.17 2.15
CA GLY A 261 2.29 17.78 2.56
C GLY A 261 2.63 17.44 4.02
N ALA A 262 3.87 17.01 4.30
CA ALA A 262 4.36 16.85 5.67
C ALA A 262 5.86 17.21 5.75
N PRO A 263 6.36 17.62 6.93
CA PRO A 263 7.74 18.06 7.09
C PRO A 263 8.74 16.92 6.88
N ILE A 264 10.00 17.29 6.63
CA ILE A 264 11.12 16.36 6.60
C ILE A 264 11.23 15.67 7.96
N GLY A 265 11.50 14.36 7.96
CA GLY A 265 11.55 13.52 9.18
C GLY A 265 10.24 12.80 9.49
N SER A 266 9.16 13.07 8.76
CA SER A 266 7.85 12.43 8.99
C SER A 266 7.90 10.91 8.87
N TYR A 267 8.60 10.36 7.87
CA TYR A 267 8.74 8.91 7.76
C TYR A 267 9.58 8.31 8.87
N LEU A 268 10.60 9.02 9.37
CA LEU A 268 11.42 8.55 10.48
C LEU A 268 10.57 8.43 11.77
N VAL A 269 9.72 9.42 12.04
CA VAL A 269 8.78 9.40 13.18
C VAL A 269 7.77 8.27 13.04
N LEU A 270 7.24 8.08 11.84
CA LEU A 270 6.22 7.08 11.56
C LEU A 270 6.79 5.68 11.33
N ALA A 271 8.10 5.51 11.16
CA ALA A 271 8.74 4.23 10.81
C ALA A 271 8.30 3.07 11.71
N GLY A 272 8.22 3.31 13.02
CA GLY A 272 7.78 2.31 13.98
C GLY A 272 6.33 1.86 13.78
N LEU A 273 5.45 2.77 13.41
CA LEU A 273 4.04 2.48 13.11
C LEU A 273 3.90 1.78 11.75
N LEU A 274 4.58 2.27 10.73
CA LEU A 274 4.52 1.69 9.38
C LEU A 274 5.01 0.24 9.36
N LEU A 275 6.02 -0.09 10.20
CA LEU A 275 6.59 -1.43 10.38
C LEU A 275 5.93 -2.22 11.53
N TRP A 276 4.92 -1.66 12.20
CA TRP A 276 4.27 -2.31 13.35
C TRP A 276 3.75 -3.71 12.98
N PRO A 277 3.90 -4.76 13.85
CA PRO A 277 4.51 -4.74 15.17
C PRO A 277 6.04 -4.88 15.20
N GLY A 278 6.69 -5.20 14.07
CA GLY A 278 8.14 -5.33 13.95
C GLY A 278 8.92 -4.04 14.27
N GLY A 279 8.27 -2.87 14.16
CA GLY A 279 8.82 -1.57 14.50
C GLY A 279 9.36 -1.45 15.93
N MET A 280 8.89 -2.32 16.86
CA MET A 280 9.43 -2.39 18.23
C MET A 280 10.93 -2.66 18.28
N LEU A 281 11.50 -3.27 17.24
CA LEU A 281 12.93 -3.57 17.15
C LEU A 281 13.77 -2.35 16.71
N LEU A 282 13.13 -1.30 16.16
CA LEU A 282 13.80 -0.18 15.50
C LEU A 282 14.81 0.56 16.41
N PRO A 283 14.48 0.97 17.67
CA PRO A 283 15.42 1.71 18.50
C PRO A 283 16.72 0.94 18.73
N ARG A 284 16.63 -0.35 18.96
CA ARG A 284 17.78 -1.21 19.22
C ARG A 284 18.54 -1.58 17.96
N ALA A 285 17.87 -1.73 16.83
CA ALA A 285 18.52 -1.91 15.53
C ALA A 285 19.34 -0.66 15.15
N MET A 286 18.81 0.54 15.40
CA MET A 286 19.57 1.79 15.20
C MET A 286 20.83 1.86 16.06
N ALA A 287 20.77 1.39 17.30
CA ALA A 287 21.95 1.33 18.17
C ALA A 287 23.04 0.37 17.66
N GLN A 288 22.69 -0.58 16.80
CA GLN A 288 23.63 -1.53 16.18
C GLN A 288 24.20 -1.08 14.84
N LEU A 289 23.78 0.07 14.32
CA LEU A 289 24.27 0.58 13.03
C LEU A 289 25.82 0.57 12.94
N PRO A 290 26.59 0.99 13.95
CA PRO A 290 28.06 0.97 13.86
C PRO A 290 28.61 -0.45 13.61
N SER A 291 28.03 -1.48 14.20
CA SER A 291 28.47 -2.87 13.99
C SER A 291 28.07 -3.40 12.62
N LEU A 292 26.94 -2.93 12.08
CA LEU A 292 26.49 -3.29 10.74
C LEU A 292 27.39 -2.75 9.63
N LEU A 293 28.08 -1.63 9.87
CA LEU A 293 28.97 -1.00 8.89
C LEU A 293 30.21 -1.85 8.55
N THR A 294 30.57 -2.81 9.38
CA THR A 294 31.78 -3.63 9.21
C THR A 294 31.65 -4.73 8.15
N HIS A 295 30.43 -5.17 7.84
CA HIS A 295 30.18 -6.29 6.92
C HIS A 295 29.62 -5.81 5.57
N ALA A 296 30.15 -6.34 4.46
CA ALA A 296 29.73 -5.94 3.11
C ALA A 296 28.23 -6.17 2.86
N GLN A 297 27.65 -7.25 3.40
CA GLN A 297 26.21 -7.54 3.29
C GLN A 297 25.36 -6.47 3.97
N SER A 298 25.73 -6.09 5.18
CA SER A 298 25.02 -5.05 5.94
C SER A 298 25.22 -3.67 5.33
N ARG A 299 26.41 -3.38 4.79
CA ARG A 299 26.67 -2.15 4.03
C ARG A 299 25.73 -2.05 2.82
N PHE A 300 25.54 -3.17 2.10
CA PHE A 300 24.60 -3.20 0.99
C PHE A 300 23.17 -2.84 1.43
N LEU A 301 22.68 -3.44 2.52
CA LEU A 301 21.34 -3.13 3.05
C LEU A 301 21.20 -1.66 3.46
N LEU A 302 22.24 -1.09 4.09
CA LEU A 302 22.24 0.33 4.46
C LEU A 302 22.30 1.24 3.23
N ALA A 303 23.09 0.88 2.22
CA ALA A 303 23.16 1.61 0.96
C ALA A 303 21.85 1.54 0.17
N TRP A 304 21.06 0.47 0.34
CA TRP A 304 19.71 0.36 -0.21
C TRP A 304 18.73 1.26 0.55
N VAL A 305 18.76 1.23 1.90
CA VAL A 305 17.73 1.90 2.72
C VAL A 305 18.00 3.41 2.83
N VAL A 306 19.21 3.81 3.25
CA VAL A 306 19.46 5.17 3.72
C VAL A 306 19.32 6.22 2.61
N PRO A 307 19.96 6.08 1.43
CA PRO A 307 19.86 7.10 0.40
C PRO A 307 18.43 7.24 -0.16
N PHE A 308 17.74 6.13 -0.37
CA PHE A 308 16.35 6.17 -0.85
C PHE A 308 15.40 6.75 0.21
N TRP A 309 15.59 6.42 1.48
CA TRP A 309 14.83 7.01 2.59
C TRP A 309 15.01 8.54 2.62
N LEU A 310 16.25 9.01 2.53
CA LEU A 310 16.52 10.43 2.47
C LEU A 310 15.85 11.08 1.25
N LEU A 311 15.93 10.44 0.09
CA LEU A 311 15.29 10.95 -1.12
C LEU A 311 13.79 11.16 -0.92
N ILE A 312 13.07 10.20 -0.36
CA ILE A 312 11.62 10.33 -0.12
C ILE A 312 11.28 11.31 1.02
N GLU A 313 12.22 11.54 1.98
CA GLU A 313 12.05 12.56 3.01
C GLU A 313 12.11 13.99 2.44
N PHE A 314 12.84 14.20 1.35
CA PHE A 314 12.88 15.51 0.68
C PHE A 314 11.71 15.77 -0.25
N ILE A 315 10.95 14.75 -0.66
CA ILE A 315 9.73 14.93 -1.46
C ILE A 315 8.63 15.51 -0.56
N PRO A 316 8.01 16.65 -0.91
CA PRO A 316 6.98 17.30 -0.07
C PRO A 316 5.76 16.41 0.17
N THR A 317 5.26 15.73 -0.87
CA THR A 317 4.13 14.80 -0.76
C THR A 317 4.52 13.56 0.03
N LYS A 318 3.87 13.29 1.17
CA LYS A 318 4.15 12.16 2.05
C LYS A 318 2.97 11.18 2.06
N LEU A 319 3.16 10.01 1.47
CA LEU A 319 2.18 8.91 1.55
C LEU A 319 2.78 7.71 2.31
N PRO A 320 2.01 7.05 3.20
CA PRO A 320 2.53 5.98 4.07
C PRO A 320 3.23 4.83 3.35
N HIS A 321 2.88 4.58 2.09
CA HIS A 321 3.41 3.49 1.27
C HIS A 321 4.70 3.83 0.49
N TYR A 322 5.16 5.10 0.47
CA TYR A 322 6.39 5.45 -0.27
C TYR A 322 7.65 4.72 0.23
N PRO A 323 7.81 4.42 1.54
CA PRO A 323 8.97 3.67 2.02
C PRO A 323 8.95 2.16 1.69
N LEU A 324 7.84 1.59 1.19
CA LEU A 324 7.72 0.15 0.94
C LEU A 324 8.88 -0.48 0.14
N PRO A 325 9.47 0.18 -0.89
CA PRO A 325 10.59 -0.40 -1.62
C PRO A 325 11.83 -0.74 -0.77
N VAL A 326 11.97 -0.16 0.42
CA VAL A 326 13.08 -0.45 1.35
C VAL A 326 12.68 -1.34 2.52
N PHE A 327 11.41 -1.65 2.71
CA PHE A 327 10.92 -2.48 3.81
C PHE A 327 11.52 -3.88 3.88
N PRO A 328 11.75 -4.59 2.76
CA PRO A 328 12.44 -5.89 2.80
C PRO A 328 13.82 -5.81 3.44
N ALA A 329 14.62 -4.78 3.10
CA ALA A 329 15.94 -4.56 3.71
C ALA A 329 15.83 -4.13 5.18
N LEU A 330 14.87 -3.26 5.52
CA LEU A 330 14.60 -2.86 6.91
C LEU A 330 14.21 -4.06 7.77
N ALA A 331 13.32 -4.93 7.30
CA ALA A 331 12.92 -6.13 8.01
C ALA A 331 14.12 -7.04 8.34
N VAL A 332 15.09 -7.14 7.42
CA VAL A 332 16.34 -7.88 7.66
C VAL A 332 17.24 -7.16 8.66
N ILE A 333 17.38 -5.83 8.57
CA ILE A 333 18.17 -5.02 9.50
C ILE A 333 17.59 -5.09 10.92
N LEU A 334 16.28 -4.97 11.08
CA LEU A 334 15.61 -4.98 12.39
C LEU A 334 15.90 -6.25 13.18
N VAL A 335 16.01 -7.37 12.51
CA VAL A 335 16.25 -8.68 13.17
C VAL A 335 17.65 -8.78 13.80
N CYS A 336 18.61 -7.92 13.43
CA CYS A 336 19.91 -7.86 14.13
C CYS A 336 19.74 -7.51 15.62
N ALA A 337 18.68 -6.82 15.99
CA ALA A 337 18.41 -6.38 17.36
C ALA A 337 17.82 -7.46 18.29
N ILE A 338 17.43 -8.62 17.77
CA ILE A 338 16.66 -9.62 18.53
C ILE A 338 17.40 -10.12 19.78
N ASP A 339 18.72 -10.34 19.68
CA ASP A 339 19.50 -10.91 20.79
C ASP A 339 20.15 -9.82 21.67
N ILE A 340 19.82 -8.55 21.44
CA ILE A 340 20.33 -7.46 22.26
C ILE A 340 19.50 -7.41 23.55
N VAL A 341 19.91 -8.21 24.50
CA VAL A 341 19.42 -8.08 25.87
C VAL A 341 19.91 -6.75 26.43
N PRO A 342 19.04 -5.92 27.01
CA PRO A 342 19.47 -4.77 27.77
C PRO A 342 20.35 -5.28 28.91
N SER A 343 21.66 -5.10 28.82
CA SER A 343 22.51 -5.36 29.97
C SER A 343 22.01 -4.49 31.12
N PRO A 344 21.75 -5.04 32.32
CA PRO A 344 21.49 -4.22 33.49
C PRO A 344 22.71 -3.33 33.65
N ILE A 345 22.50 -2.01 33.51
CA ILE A 345 23.60 -1.07 33.45
C ILE A 345 24.26 -1.03 34.80
N LYS A 346 25.44 -1.62 34.89
CA LYS A 346 26.44 -1.18 35.84
C LYS A 346 26.66 0.31 35.55
N ALA A 347 26.47 1.13 36.59
CA ALA A 347 26.56 2.58 36.49
C ALA A 347 27.92 2.99 35.88
N THR A 348 27.94 3.17 34.56
CA THR A 348 29.13 3.67 33.88
C THR A 348 29.12 5.18 33.95
N ARG A 349 30.20 5.73 34.46
CA ARG A 349 30.43 7.19 34.62
C ARG A 349 30.51 7.99 33.31
N GLN A 350 30.46 7.33 32.16
CA GLN A 350 30.60 8.00 30.87
C GLN A 350 29.26 8.61 30.41
N LEU A 351 29.21 9.92 30.25
CA LEU A 351 28.03 10.71 29.85
C LEU A 351 27.42 10.21 28.54
N GLY A 352 28.20 9.88 27.53
CA GLY A 352 27.72 9.39 26.23
C GLY A 352 26.93 8.07 26.32
N LEU A 353 27.35 7.15 27.21
CA LEU A 353 26.63 5.90 27.43
C LEU A 353 25.29 6.12 28.15
N ARG A 354 25.19 7.13 29.02
CA ARG A 354 23.94 7.53 29.67
C ARG A 354 22.94 8.11 28.67
N ILE A 355 23.39 9.01 27.79
CA ILE A 355 22.55 9.61 26.75
C ILE A 355 22.04 8.52 25.80
N GLY A 356 22.91 7.65 25.29
CA GLY A 356 22.51 6.54 24.40
C GLY A 356 21.46 5.64 25.04
N ARG A 357 21.54 5.38 26.35
CA ARG A 357 20.52 4.61 27.08
C ARG A 357 19.18 5.34 27.16
N ILE A 358 19.20 6.62 27.49
CA ILE A 358 17.98 7.43 27.57
C ILE A 358 17.28 7.42 26.22
N LEU A 359 18.00 7.63 25.12
CA LEU A 359 17.45 7.60 23.77
C LEU A 359 16.84 6.24 23.42
N LEU A 360 17.48 5.12 23.82
CA LEU A 360 16.93 3.78 23.62
C LEU A 360 15.64 3.57 24.40
N LEU A 361 15.61 3.95 25.68
CA LEU A 361 14.39 3.85 26.51
C LEU A 361 13.27 4.72 25.95
N MET A 362 13.58 5.96 25.55
CA MET A 362 12.61 6.83 24.90
C MET A 362 12.03 6.20 23.63
N GLY A 363 12.90 5.57 22.80
CA GLY A 363 12.46 4.83 21.62
C GLY A 363 11.54 3.64 21.97
N ASP A 364 11.89 2.84 22.97
CA ASP A 364 11.07 1.71 23.43
C ASP A 364 9.69 2.19 23.95
N TYR A 365 9.63 3.28 24.73
CA TYR A 365 8.39 3.89 25.19
C TYR A 365 7.58 4.49 24.03
N LEU A 366 8.24 5.09 23.04
CA LEU A 366 7.59 5.59 21.84
C LEU A 366 6.89 4.45 21.08
N MET A 367 7.54 3.30 20.92
CA MET A 367 6.93 2.14 20.23
C MET A 367 5.72 1.60 21.00
N ALA A 368 5.78 1.55 22.33
CA ALA A 368 4.63 1.20 23.15
C ALA A 368 3.50 2.23 23.01
N GLY A 369 3.82 3.52 23.04
CA GLY A 369 2.87 4.63 22.83
C GLY A 369 2.17 4.56 21.48
N LEU A 370 2.91 4.28 20.38
CA LEU A 370 2.32 4.09 19.06
C LEU A 370 1.35 2.91 19.02
N SER A 371 1.63 1.83 19.77
CA SER A 371 0.70 0.70 19.89
C SER A 371 -0.58 1.09 20.64
N PHE A 372 -0.50 1.89 21.70
CA PHE A 372 -1.68 2.43 22.38
C PHE A 372 -2.50 3.37 21.48
N LEU A 373 -1.83 4.23 20.70
CA LEU A 373 -2.51 5.09 19.73
C LEU A 373 -3.25 4.27 18.67
N LEU A 374 -2.65 3.16 18.20
CA LEU A 374 -3.29 2.25 17.26
C LEU A 374 -4.52 1.57 17.86
N ALA A 375 -4.48 1.19 19.14
CA ALA A 375 -5.62 0.64 19.86
C ALA A 375 -6.76 1.68 20.00
N GLY A 376 -6.41 2.92 20.40
CA GLY A 376 -7.37 4.04 20.47
C GLY A 376 -7.97 4.36 19.10
N PHE A 377 -7.16 4.32 18.04
CA PHE A 377 -7.62 4.51 16.66
C PHE A 377 -8.61 3.41 16.24
N ALA A 378 -8.33 2.14 16.52
CA ALA A 378 -9.25 1.05 16.19
C ALA A 378 -10.61 1.21 16.89
N LEU A 379 -10.61 1.61 18.16
CA LEU A 379 -11.84 1.89 18.91
C LEU A 379 -12.57 3.11 18.33
N TRP A 380 -11.85 4.20 18.09
CA TRP A 380 -12.43 5.42 17.52
C TRP A 380 -13.09 5.17 16.17
N VAL A 381 -12.42 4.41 15.28
CA VAL A 381 -12.97 4.04 13.97
C VAL A 381 -14.25 3.21 14.12
N ALA A 382 -14.26 2.22 15.02
CA ALA A 382 -15.45 1.40 15.26
C ALA A 382 -16.64 2.23 15.76
N VAL A 383 -16.42 3.12 16.72
CA VAL A 383 -17.48 3.98 17.29
C VAL A 383 -18.00 4.99 16.27
N THR A 384 -17.09 5.64 15.54
CA THR A 384 -17.45 6.74 14.62
C THR A 384 -18.13 6.22 13.37
N PHE A 385 -17.66 5.10 12.83
CA PHE A 385 -18.06 4.63 11.48
C PHE A 385 -18.84 3.32 11.46
N GLY A 386 -19.03 2.64 12.60
CA GLY A 386 -19.77 1.36 12.67
C GLY A 386 -21.22 1.46 12.21
N GLY A 387 -21.88 2.60 12.44
CA GLY A 387 -23.27 2.82 12.00
C GLY A 387 -24.21 1.70 12.46
N LYS A 388 -24.97 1.10 11.55
CA LYS A 388 -25.89 -0.02 11.84
C LYS A 388 -25.17 -1.28 12.37
N SER A 389 -23.89 -1.44 12.05
CA SER A 389 -23.06 -2.59 12.46
C SER A 389 -22.17 -2.29 13.68
N LEU A 390 -22.45 -1.25 14.45
CA LEU A 390 -21.64 -0.79 15.57
C LEU A 390 -21.30 -1.91 16.57
N ALA A 391 -22.26 -2.76 16.93
CA ALA A 391 -22.03 -3.84 17.89
C ALA A 391 -20.95 -4.83 17.38
N PHE A 392 -21.00 -5.22 16.11
CA PHE A 392 -19.98 -6.08 15.52
C PHE A 392 -18.64 -5.36 15.38
N ALA A 393 -18.63 -4.10 14.95
CA ALA A 393 -17.42 -3.30 14.88
C ALA A 393 -16.72 -3.18 16.24
N LEU A 394 -17.48 -3.02 17.33
CA LEU A 394 -16.94 -2.98 18.70
C LEU A 394 -16.35 -4.33 19.15
N VAL A 395 -16.99 -5.46 18.78
CA VAL A 395 -16.43 -6.79 19.07
C VAL A 395 -15.07 -6.95 18.39
N PHE A 396 -14.98 -6.61 17.09
CA PHE A 396 -13.70 -6.66 16.37
C PHE A 396 -12.67 -5.66 16.92
N ALA A 397 -13.08 -4.46 17.32
CA ALA A 397 -12.20 -3.50 17.98
C ALA A 397 -11.66 -4.05 19.32
N ALA A 398 -12.48 -4.71 20.11
CA ALA A 398 -12.05 -5.33 21.37
C ALA A 398 -11.01 -6.45 21.12
N ILE A 399 -11.23 -7.31 20.13
CA ILE A 399 -10.25 -8.35 19.74
C ILE A 399 -8.95 -7.71 19.24
N ALA A 400 -9.04 -6.66 18.41
CA ALA A 400 -7.89 -5.92 17.92
C ALA A 400 -7.09 -5.29 19.06
N MET A 401 -7.77 -4.65 20.03
CA MET A 401 -7.13 -4.09 21.23
C MET A 401 -6.47 -5.15 22.09
N ALA A 402 -7.10 -6.31 22.27
CA ALA A 402 -6.49 -7.44 22.99
C ALA A 402 -5.21 -7.93 22.29
N ALA A 403 -5.24 -8.05 20.96
CA ALA A 403 -4.05 -8.41 20.17
C ALA A 403 -2.92 -7.38 20.33
N ILE A 404 -3.25 -6.08 20.30
CA ILE A 404 -2.28 -5.00 20.56
C ILE A 404 -1.74 -5.09 22.00
N GLY A 405 -2.58 -5.38 22.99
CA GLY A 405 -2.16 -5.62 24.38
C GLY A 405 -1.13 -6.73 24.48
N VAL A 406 -1.32 -7.82 23.72
CA VAL A 406 -0.33 -8.92 23.63
C VAL A 406 0.96 -8.44 22.99
N VAL A 407 0.91 -7.62 21.92
CA VAL A 407 2.13 -7.04 21.31
C VAL A 407 2.91 -6.20 22.32
N ILE A 408 2.23 -5.32 23.08
CA ILE A 408 2.86 -4.50 24.11
C ILE A 408 3.49 -5.38 25.20
N TRP A 409 2.75 -6.39 25.68
CA TRP A 409 3.24 -7.34 26.66
C TRP A 409 4.49 -8.09 26.17
N GLN A 410 4.47 -8.59 24.94
CA GLN A 410 5.60 -9.30 24.35
C GLN A 410 6.80 -8.37 24.12
N ASN A 411 6.58 -7.08 23.83
CA ASN A 411 7.66 -6.10 23.80
C ASN A 411 8.34 -5.99 25.18
N VAL A 412 7.57 -5.89 26.26
CA VAL A 412 8.11 -5.88 27.64
C VAL A 412 8.87 -7.18 27.94
N VAL A 413 8.33 -8.35 27.55
CA VAL A 413 9.00 -9.65 27.71
C VAL A 413 10.30 -9.70 26.93
N TRP A 414 10.33 -9.20 25.69
CA TRP A 414 11.54 -9.11 24.88
C TRP A 414 12.60 -8.21 25.52
N LEU A 415 12.21 -7.04 26.03
CA LEU A 415 13.09 -6.10 26.72
C LEU A 415 13.69 -6.69 28.02
N ARG A 416 13.02 -7.69 28.62
CA ARG A 416 13.50 -8.45 29.78
C ARG A 416 14.32 -9.70 29.42
N GLY A 417 14.67 -9.89 28.15
CA GLY A 417 15.50 -11.01 27.69
C GLY A 417 14.73 -12.17 27.08
N GLY A 418 13.46 -11.98 26.71
CA GLY A 418 12.62 -13.01 26.08
C GLY A 418 13.06 -13.44 24.67
N GLY A 419 14.00 -12.69 24.06
CA GLY A 419 14.64 -13.03 22.79
C GLY A 419 13.66 -13.24 21.63
N ILE A 420 14.06 -14.10 20.69
CA ILE A 420 13.29 -14.37 19.45
C ILE A 420 11.87 -14.90 19.72
N ARG A 421 11.61 -15.52 20.87
CA ARG A 421 10.28 -16.04 21.21
C ARG A 421 9.27 -14.91 21.43
N ALA A 422 9.66 -13.89 22.19
CA ALA A 422 8.81 -12.75 22.46
C ALA A 422 8.49 -11.98 21.15
N VAL A 423 9.50 -11.80 20.30
CA VAL A 423 9.30 -11.18 18.97
C VAL A 423 8.33 -12.00 18.11
N ALA A 424 8.49 -13.33 18.06
CA ALA A 424 7.59 -14.19 17.29
C ALA A 424 6.13 -14.12 17.78
N PHE A 425 5.90 -14.07 19.10
CA PHE A 425 4.55 -13.90 19.65
C PHE A 425 3.97 -12.50 19.39
N ALA A 426 4.80 -11.46 19.42
CA ALA A 426 4.37 -10.11 19.05
C ALA A 426 3.92 -10.05 17.58
N LEU A 427 4.70 -10.67 16.66
CA LEU A 427 4.35 -10.73 15.24
C LEU A 427 3.07 -11.55 15.02
N LEU A 428 2.88 -12.65 15.73
CA LEU A 428 1.65 -13.45 15.67
C LEU A 428 0.43 -12.64 16.15
N ALA A 429 0.55 -11.93 17.27
CA ALA A 429 -0.51 -11.06 17.77
C ALA A 429 -0.81 -9.91 16.79
N GLY A 430 0.23 -9.33 16.16
CA GLY A 430 0.05 -8.36 15.08
C GLY A 430 -0.69 -8.94 13.88
N ALA A 431 -0.42 -10.19 13.50
CA ALA A 431 -1.18 -10.87 12.44
C ALA A 431 -2.67 -11.04 12.83
N VAL A 432 -2.97 -11.38 14.09
CA VAL A 432 -4.35 -11.43 14.60
C VAL A 432 -5.01 -10.05 14.50
N PHE A 433 -4.31 -8.99 14.89
CA PHE A 433 -4.81 -7.62 14.70
C PHE A 433 -5.16 -7.34 13.25
N HIS A 434 -4.28 -7.67 12.29
CA HIS A 434 -4.54 -7.40 10.88
C HIS A 434 -5.76 -8.14 10.34
N VAL A 435 -5.90 -9.44 10.66
CA VAL A 435 -7.09 -10.21 10.28
C VAL A 435 -8.36 -9.57 10.87
N THR A 436 -8.31 -9.26 12.16
CA THR A 436 -9.46 -8.66 12.86
C THR A 436 -9.83 -7.30 12.29
N PHE A 437 -8.83 -6.46 12.00
CA PHE A 437 -9.05 -5.11 11.48
C PHE A 437 -9.50 -5.13 10.01
N PHE A 438 -8.71 -5.76 9.12
CA PHE A 438 -8.97 -5.69 7.67
C PHE A 438 -10.10 -6.63 7.23
N ALA A 439 -10.15 -7.86 7.73
CA ALA A 439 -11.14 -8.82 7.29
C ALA A 439 -12.42 -8.83 8.16
N GLY A 440 -12.34 -8.37 9.40
CA GLY A 440 -13.48 -8.30 10.33
C GLY A 440 -14.07 -6.90 10.47
N MET A 441 -13.31 -5.96 11.04
CA MET A 441 -13.84 -4.65 11.41
C MET A 441 -14.11 -3.74 10.20
N LEU A 442 -13.14 -3.62 9.28
CA LEU A 442 -13.24 -2.69 8.15
C LEU A 442 -14.51 -2.90 7.29
N PRO A 443 -14.92 -4.15 6.97
CA PRO A 443 -16.17 -4.39 6.26
C PRO A 443 -17.43 -3.95 7.02
N MET A 444 -17.37 -3.90 8.37
CA MET A 444 -18.49 -3.52 9.22
C MET A 444 -18.66 -2.00 9.38
N LEU A 445 -17.75 -1.20 8.85
CA LEU A 445 -17.81 0.26 8.91
C LEU A 445 -18.77 0.83 7.86
N ALA A 446 -20.08 0.59 8.02
CA ALA A 446 -21.08 0.90 7.01
C ALA A 446 -21.06 2.38 6.55
N ARG A 447 -20.76 3.32 7.46
CA ARG A 447 -20.68 4.75 7.12
C ARG A 447 -19.54 5.10 6.17
N VAL A 448 -18.48 4.30 6.12
CA VAL A 448 -17.30 4.52 5.27
C VAL A 448 -17.54 4.04 3.83
N HIS A 449 -18.43 3.06 3.66
CA HIS A 449 -18.68 2.40 2.38
C HIS A 449 -19.94 2.95 1.68
N VAL A 450 -19.99 4.27 1.45
CA VAL A 450 -21.19 4.99 0.93
C VAL A 450 -21.66 4.40 -0.40
N SER A 451 -20.76 4.18 -1.36
CA SER A 451 -21.13 3.61 -2.66
C SER A 451 -21.70 2.19 -2.54
N THR A 452 -21.17 1.40 -1.59
CA THR A 452 -21.71 0.05 -1.31
C THR A 452 -23.08 0.14 -0.65
N SER A 453 -23.29 1.10 0.24
CA SER A 453 -24.61 1.35 0.86
C SER A 453 -25.64 1.76 -0.20
N ILE A 454 -25.24 2.60 -1.16
CA ILE A 454 -26.10 2.95 -2.33
C ILE A 454 -26.47 1.69 -3.11
N ASP A 455 -25.47 0.86 -3.47
CA ASP A 455 -25.70 -0.37 -4.24
C ASP A 455 -26.58 -1.39 -3.49
N GLN A 456 -26.39 -1.52 -2.18
CA GLN A 456 -27.23 -2.37 -1.33
C GLN A 456 -28.67 -1.86 -1.23
N THR A 457 -28.87 -0.55 -1.01
CA THR A 457 -30.20 0.06 -0.97
C THR A 457 -30.96 -0.15 -2.28
N LEU A 458 -30.30 0.00 -3.42
CA LEU A 458 -30.91 -0.27 -4.73
C LEU A 458 -31.33 -1.74 -4.88
N LYS A 459 -30.53 -2.68 -4.39
CA LYS A 459 -30.85 -4.10 -4.38
C LYS A 459 -32.02 -4.44 -3.46
N GLU A 460 -32.03 -3.89 -2.24
CA GLU A 460 -33.11 -4.08 -1.25
C GLU A 460 -34.43 -3.54 -1.75
N MET A 461 -34.43 -2.41 -2.45
CA MET A 461 -35.61 -1.82 -3.08
C MET A 461 -35.97 -2.47 -4.42
N ASN A 462 -35.17 -3.43 -4.90
CA ASN A 462 -35.30 -4.06 -6.22
C ASN A 462 -35.32 -3.04 -7.39
N LEU A 463 -34.60 -1.90 -7.20
CA LEU A 463 -34.52 -0.85 -8.20
C LEU A 463 -33.39 -1.14 -9.21
N ARG A 464 -33.75 -1.07 -10.48
CA ARG A 464 -32.83 -1.20 -11.62
C ARG A 464 -32.93 0.04 -12.49
N PRO A 465 -32.33 1.18 -12.07
CA PRO A 465 -32.42 2.41 -12.85
C PRO A 465 -31.81 2.21 -14.24
N ALA A 466 -32.44 2.79 -15.26
CA ALA A 466 -31.95 2.74 -16.63
C ALA A 466 -30.63 3.50 -16.79
N ALA A 467 -30.49 4.60 -16.06
CA ALA A 467 -29.27 5.42 -16.00
C ALA A 467 -29.15 6.08 -14.62
N ILE A 468 -27.95 6.51 -14.25
CA ILE A 468 -27.67 7.15 -12.95
C ILE A 468 -26.92 8.44 -13.18
N ALA A 469 -27.38 9.54 -12.57
CA ALA A 469 -26.64 10.78 -12.42
C ALA A 469 -26.23 10.96 -10.95
N ALA A 470 -24.97 11.36 -10.71
CA ALA A 470 -24.43 11.61 -9.37
C ALA A 470 -23.99 13.06 -9.27
N SER A 471 -24.55 13.79 -8.32
CA SER A 471 -24.24 15.19 -8.07
C SER A 471 -23.55 15.38 -6.72
N GLY A 472 -22.36 15.97 -6.74
CA GLY A 472 -21.54 16.25 -5.56
C GLY A 472 -20.73 15.05 -5.04
N PHE A 473 -21.28 13.85 -5.06
CA PHE A 473 -20.60 12.60 -4.67
C PHE A 473 -20.02 11.89 -5.90
N HIS A 474 -18.79 12.26 -6.28
CA HIS A 474 -18.09 11.78 -7.47
C HIS A 474 -17.00 10.76 -7.10
N GLU A 475 -17.34 9.75 -6.28
CA GLU A 475 -16.32 8.79 -5.83
C GLU A 475 -16.16 7.62 -6.79
N PRO A 476 -14.90 7.20 -7.05
CA PRO A 476 -14.59 6.14 -8.00
C PRO A 476 -15.22 4.78 -7.67
N SER A 477 -15.47 4.51 -6.39
CA SER A 477 -16.15 3.29 -5.95
C SER A 477 -17.58 3.19 -6.48
N LEU A 478 -18.28 4.33 -6.64
CA LEU A 478 -19.59 4.38 -7.27
C LEU A 478 -19.52 3.95 -8.74
N ILE A 479 -18.54 4.47 -9.48
CA ILE A 479 -18.30 4.13 -10.89
C ILE A 479 -17.96 2.64 -11.04
N PHE A 480 -17.11 2.10 -10.15
CA PHE A 480 -16.76 0.68 -10.18
C PHE A 480 -17.97 -0.23 -9.94
N LEU A 481 -18.86 0.13 -9.00
CA LEU A 481 -20.01 -0.69 -8.63
C LEU A 481 -21.17 -0.57 -9.64
N ARG A 482 -21.38 0.61 -10.23
CA ARG A 482 -22.56 0.91 -11.08
C ARG A 482 -22.27 1.01 -12.57
N GLY A 483 -21.01 1.04 -12.96
CA GLY A 483 -20.57 1.12 -14.35
C GLY A 483 -20.05 2.49 -14.74
N ARG A 484 -19.37 2.53 -15.89
CA ARG A 484 -18.73 3.75 -16.42
C ARG A 484 -19.72 4.84 -16.86
N ASP A 485 -20.97 4.43 -17.11
CA ASP A 485 -22.01 5.31 -17.69
C ASP A 485 -22.73 6.15 -16.62
N VAL A 486 -22.29 6.10 -15.36
CA VAL A 486 -22.74 7.03 -14.31
C VAL A 486 -22.30 8.45 -14.68
N LEU A 487 -23.27 9.35 -14.86
CA LEU A 487 -23.01 10.74 -15.18
C LEU A 487 -22.61 11.50 -13.91
N LEU A 488 -21.48 12.20 -13.96
CA LEU A 488 -21.00 13.06 -12.88
C LEU A 488 -21.36 14.52 -13.21
N VAL A 489 -22.34 15.07 -12.50
CA VAL A 489 -23.00 16.33 -12.85
C VAL A 489 -23.18 17.23 -11.64
N ASP A 490 -23.60 18.47 -11.82
CA ASP A 490 -24.05 19.35 -10.74
C ASP A 490 -25.52 19.10 -10.35
N GLY A 491 -26.05 19.87 -9.35
CA GLY A 491 -27.42 19.68 -8.88
C GLY A 491 -28.46 20.03 -9.93
N GLY A 492 -28.28 21.08 -10.70
CA GLY A 492 -29.21 21.49 -11.77
C GLY A 492 -29.22 20.49 -12.93
N GLU A 493 -28.05 20.03 -13.36
CA GLU A 493 -27.89 19.04 -14.41
C GLU A 493 -28.48 17.67 -14.00
N ALA A 494 -28.44 17.32 -12.71
CA ALA A 494 -29.06 16.09 -12.21
C ALA A 494 -30.61 16.13 -12.33
N ALA A 495 -31.22 17.31 -12.17
CA ALA A 495 -32.66 17.49 -12.38
C ALA A 495 -33.02 17.43 -13.87
N LEU A 496 -32.22 18.06 -14.75
CA LEU A 496 -32.38 17.95 -16.20
C LEU A 496 -32.28 16.50 -16.67
N PHE A 497 -31.30 15.77 -16.14
CA PHE A 497 -31.15 14.33 -16.43
C PHE A 497 -32.42 13.53 -16.09
N LEU A 498 -33.06 13.78 -14.93
CA LEU A 498 -34.30 13.07 -14.58
C LEU A 498 -35.47 13.43 -15.51
N ALA A 499 -35.50 14.64 -16.05
CA ALA A 499 -36.51 15.06 -17.03
C ALA A 499 -36.34 14.32 -18.38
N GLU A 500 -35.09 14.06 -18.77
CA GLU A 500 -34.73 13.47 -20.07
C GLU A 500 -34.65 11.93 -20.05
N ALA A 501 -34.47 11.32 -18.84
CA ALA A 501 -34.26 9.89 -18.68
C ALA A 501 -35.37 9.24 -17.85
N PRO A 502 -36.48 8.81 -18.45
CA PRO A 502 -37.56 8.08 -17.75
C PRO A 502 -37.00 6.83 -17.04
N GLY A 503 -37.31 6.68 -15.74
CA GLY A 503 -36.79 5.59 -14.92
C GLY A 503 -35.30 5.78 -14.50
N GLY A 504 -34.77 6.97 -14.71
CA GLY A 504 -33.43 7.38 -14.20
C GLY A 504 -33.41 7.55 -12.69
N LEU A 505 -32.20 7.57 -12.13
CA LEU A 505 -31.95 7.82 -10.72
C LEU A 505 -30.94 8.97 -10.55
N ALA A 506 -31.31 9.97 -9.74
CA ALA A 506 -30.38 11.03 -9.33
C ALA A 506 -29.89 10.79 -7.90
N LEU A 507 -28.57 10.69 -7.73
CA LEU A 507 -27.88 10.62 -6.44
C LEU A 507 -27.37 12.03 -6.11
N VAL A 508 -28.07 12.76 -5.25
CA VAL A 508 -27.78 14.17 -4.94
C VAL A 508 -27.18 14.28 -3.56
N GLU A 509 -25.92 14.74 -3.46
CA GLU A 509 -25.33 15.10 -2.15
C GLU A 509 -26.06 16.31 -1.57
N ALA A 510 -26.37 16.31 -0.28
CA ALA A 510 -27.21 17.32 0.38
C ALA A 510 -26.81 18.77 0.07
N ARG A 511 -25.54 19.08 -0.10
CA ARG A 511 -25.06 20.43 -0.48
C ARG A 511 -25.42 20.84 -1.92
N GLN A 512 -25.79 19.89 -2.78
CA GLN A 512 -26.25 20.13 -4.17
C GLN A 512 -27.78 20.12 -4.26
N ASN A 513 -28.47 19.83 -3.15
CA ASN A 513 -29.91 19.61 -3.16
C ASN A 513 -30.71 20.87 -3.45
N GLU A 514 -30.26 22.03 -3.02
CA GLU A 514 -30.95 23.31 -3.30
C GLU A 514 -31.00 23.56 -4.81
N ALA A 515 -29.84 23.47 -5.50
CA ALA A 515 -29.75 23.65 -6.95
C ALA A 515 -30.59 22.60 -7.70
N PHE A 516 -30.58 21.33 -7.22
CA PHE A 516 -31.39 20.26 -7.77
C PHE A 516 -32.89 20.57 -7.66
N GLN A 517 -33.37 20.93 -6.46
CA GLN A 517 -34.78 21.22 -6.21
C GLN A 517 -35.28 22.45 -6.96
N ASP A 518 -34.44 23.48 -7.10
CA ASP A 518 -34.79 24.68 -7.87
C ASP A 518 -34.99 24.36 -9.34
N MET A 519 -34.14 23.55 -9.95
CA MET A 519 -34.26 23.14 -11.33
C MET A 519 -35.45 22.16 -11.50
N ALA A 520 -35.62 21.20 -10.59
CA ALA A 520 -36.74 20.26 -10.63
C ALA A 520 -38.11 20.98 -10.60
N ARG A 521 -38.25 22.04 -9.77
CA ARG A 521 -39.45 22.90 -9.75
C ARG A 521 -39.67 23.63 -11.04
N LYS A 522 -38.61 24.20 -11.66
CA LYS A 522 -38.68 24.88 -12.96
C LYS A 522 -39.13 23.93 -14.07
N LEU A 523 -38.71 22.65 -14.00
CA LEU A 523 -39.08 21.62 -14.97
C LEU A 523 -40.44 20.96 -14.67
N GLY A 524 -41.08 21.26 -13.53
CA GLY A 524 -42.32 20.66 -13.12
C GLY A 524 -42.24 19.17 -12.82
N LEU A 525 -41.07 18.69 -12.35
CA LEU A 525 -40.88 17.27 -12.10
C LEU A 525 -41.66 16.80 -10.86
N ALA A 526 -42.49 15.77 -11.02
CA ALA A 526 -43.11 15.02 -9.93
C ALA A 526 -42.07 14.05 -9.34
N LEU A 527 -41.51 14.38 -8.18
CA LEU A 527 -40.47 13.58 -7.53
C LEU A 527 -41.05 12.73 -6.39
N LEU A 528 -40.66 11.48 -6.32
CA LEU A 528 -40.89 10.63 -5.14
C LEU A 528 -40.05 11.19 -3.95
N PRO A 529 -40.53 10.96 -2.69
CA PRO A 529 -39.73 11.27 -1.51
C PRO A 529 -38.35 10.61 -1.58
N PRO A 530 -37.24 11.37 -1.34
CA PRO A 530 -35.92 10.82 -1.52
C PRO A 530 -35.56 9.80 -0.43
N VAL A 531 -34.91 8.71 -0.84
CA VAL A 531 -34.28 7.78 0.09
C VAL A 531 -32.95 8.40 0.54
N GLN A 532 -32.70 8.41 1.84
CA GLN A 532 -31.54 9.06 2.46
C GLN A 532 -30.49 8.02 2.85
N ILE A 533 -29.23 8.29 2.47
CA ILE A 533 -28.07 7.47 2.85
C ILE A 533 -27.05 8.38 3.53
N GLU A 534 -26.87 8.17 4.82
CA GLU A 534 -25.84 8.85 5.61
C GLU A 534 -24.52 8.08 5.53
N GLY A 535 -23.40 8.83 5.41
CA GLY A 535 -22.08 8.24 5.41
C GLY A 535 -20.97 9.24 5.71
N TYR A 536 -19.75 8.79 5.45
CA TYR A 536 -18.54 9.59 5.58
C TYR A 536 -17.65 9.43 4.36
N ASN A 537 -17.36 10.52 3.70
CA ASN A 537 -16.45 10.54 2.57
C ASN A 537 -15.01 10.61 3.08
N ILE A 538 -14.32 9.47 3.12
CA ILE A 538 -12.92 9.36 3.58
C ILE A 538 -12.00 10.26 2.75
N SER A 539 -12.26 10.35 1.45
CA SER A 539 -11.45 11.10 0.50
C SER A 539 -11.46 12.60 0.77
N LYS A 540 -12.58 13.11 1.27
CA LYS A 540 -12.76 14.54 1.60
C LYS A 540 -12.69 14.82 3.10
N GLY A 541 -12.68 13.77 3.95
CA GLY A 541 -12.62 13.90 5.40
C GLY A 541 -13.88 14.51 6.03
N GLN A 542 -15.07 14.28 5.44
CA GLN A 542 -16.33 14.92 5.87
C GLN A 542 -17.52 13.96 5.81
N GLY A 543 -18.52 14.22 6.66
CA GLY A 543 -19.82 13.56 6.59
C GLY A 543 -20.51 13.84 5.26
N VAL A 544 -21.26 12.90 4.76
CA VAL A 544 -22.02 13.01 3.52
C VAL A 544 -23.42 12.44 3.71
N LEU A 545 -24.42 13.14 3.15
CA LEU A 545 -25.80 12.68 3.04
C LEU A 545 -26.16 12.64 1.56
N ILE A 546 -26.50 11.48 1.07
CA ILE A 546 -26.95 11.26 -0.31
C ILE A 546 -28.46 11.11 -0.32
N LEU A 547 -29.11 11.89 -1.16
CA LEU A 547 -30.54 11.88 -1.43
C LEU A 547 -30.75 11.19 -2.79
N MET A 548 -31.49 10.08 -2.80
CA MET A 548 -31.78 9.32 -4.01
C MET A 548 -33.16 9.73 -4.52
N TYR A 549 -33.20 10.39 -5.67
CA TYR A 549 -34.42 10.87 -6.30
C TYR A 549 -34.80 10.06 -7.53
N GLN A 550 -36.08 9.82 -7.68
CA GLN A 550 -36.73 9.28 -8.89
C GLN A 550 -38.00 10.09 -9.21
N THR A 551 -38.36 10.14 -10.47
CA THR A 551 -39.67 10.66 -10.89
C THR A 551 -40.77 9.66 -10.55
N GLU A 552 -41.99 10.14 -10.29
CA GLU A 552 -43.18 9.27 -10.22
C GLU A 552 -43.33 8.54 -11.55
N PRO A 553 -43.68 7.24 -11.54
CA PRO A 553 -44.00 6.53 -12.78
C PRO A 553 -45.27 7.17 -13.41
N GLU A 554 -45.22 7.43 -14.73
CA GLU A 554 -46.35 7.94 -15.50
C GLU A 554 -47.52 6.97 -15.50
#